data_d974cc0833cc89965043859b21578e91
#
_entry.id   d974cc0833cc89965043859b21578e91
#
_cell.length_a   1.000
_cell.length_b   1.000
_cell.length_c   1.000
_cell.angle_alpha   90.00
_cell.angle_beta   90.00
_cell.angle_gamma   90.00
#
_symmetry.space_group_name_H-M   'P 1'
#
loop_
_entity.id
_entity.type
_entity.pdbx_description
1 polymer ?
#
loop_
_entity_poly.entity_id
_entity_poly.type
_entity_poly.pdbx_seq_one_letter_code
_entity_poly.pdbx_strand_id
1 'polypeptide(L)'
;VIFQLGRFWKVKGPGFIIVIPFIQQIVRVDLRIITMDVPSQDVITRDNVTTKVNAVLYFRVVDSQKAVINVEEYIAATSQLAQTTLRSVLGKHELDELLAERDKLNADIQEILDRQTDEWGIKVTNVEIKHVDIAESMIRAIAQQAEAERARRAKVIHAKGEQQASEKLAEAAKILGTESQAINLRYMETLRTIGTENNSTIVFPLPVDLLEPFLNKTKPAKKDSGDENE
;
A
#
# COMPACT_ATOMS: atom_id res chain seq x y z
N VAL A 1 36.55 -28.97 -1.74
CA VAL A 1 36.45 -30.15 -2.62
C VAL A 1 37.81 -30.45 -3.17
N ILE A 2 38.22 -31.70 -3.16
CA ILE A 2 39.54 -32.14 -3.64
C ILE A 2 39.37 -33.04 -4.86
N PHE A 3 40.05 -32.67 -5.93
CA PHE A 3 40.18 -33.48 -7.14
C PHE A 3 41.55 -34.14 -7.18
N GLN A 4 41.62 -35.39 -7.63
CA GLN A 4 42.87 -36.11 -7.85
C GLN A 4 42.92 -36.57 -9.30
N LEU A 5 43.95 -36.13 -10.03
CA LEU A 5 44.13 -36.40 -11.46
C LEU A 5 42.85 -36.09 -12.28
N GLY A 6 42.19 -34.97 -11.99
CA GLY A 6 40.97 -34.57 -12.69
C GLY A 6 39.67 -35.29 -12.23
N ARG A 7 39.78 -36.27 -11.31
CA ARG A 7 38.58 -36.95 -10.76
C ARG A 7 38.28 -36.45 -9.35
N PHE A 8 36.97 -36.31 -9.04
CA PHE A 8 36.53 -36.04 -7.68
C PHE A 8 37.04 -37.14 -6.73
N TRP A 9 37.71 -36.76 -5.65
CA TRP A 9 38.19 -37.66 -4.62
C TRP A 9 37.34 -37.60 -3.37
N LYS A 10 37.32 -36.46 -2.69
CA LYS A 10 36.45 -36.27 -1.53
C LYS A 10 36.29 -34.79 -1.11
N VAL A 11 35.27 -34.54 -0.31
CA VAL A 11 35.11 -33.31 0.46
C VAL A 11 35.82 -33.43 1.78
N LYS A 12 36.61 -32.43 2.16
CA LYS A 12 37.18 -32.32 3.50
C LYS A 12 36.64 -31.03 4.16
N GLY A 13 36.25 -31.16 5.43
CA GLY A 13 35.86 -30.07 6.28
C GLY A 13 37.05 -29.21 6.76
N PRO A 14 36.83 -28.30 7.70
CA PRO A 14 37.86 -27.46 8.31
C PRO A 14 38.91 -28.34 9.03
N GLY A 15 40.18 -28.02 8.88
CA GLY A 15 41.30 -28.74 9.51
C GLY A 15 42.55 -28.70 8.67
N PHE A 16 43.59 -29.41 9.15
CA PHE A 16 44.83 -29.54 8.43
C PHE A 16 44.73 -30.51 7.28
N ILE A 17 45.01 -30.06 6.07
CA ILE A 17 44.89 -30.82 4.85
C ILE A 17 46.22 -30.80 4.11
N ILE A 18 46.82 -31.96 3.96
CA ILE A 18 48.00 -32.12 3.12
C ILE A 18 47.54 -32.34 1.68
N VAL A 19 48.02 -31.53 0.76
CA VAL A 19 47.73 -31.59 -0.66
C VAL A 19 49.02 -31.80 -1.40
N ILE A 20 49.02 -32.77 -2.29
CA ILE A 20 50.19 -33.05 -3.16
C ILE A 20 50.02 -32.21 -4.42
N PRO A 21 50.86 -31.12 -4.59
CA PRO A 21 50.82 -30.31 -5.80
C PRO A 21 51.09 -31.21 -7.01
N PHE A 22 50.58 -30.86 -8.18
CA PHE A 22 50.57 -31.59 -9.47
C PHE A 22 49.59 -32.76 -9.58
N ILE A 23 49.23 -33.44 -8.46
CA ILE A 23 48.30 -34.58 -8.47
C ILE A 23 46.91 -34.17 -8.00
N GLN A 24 46.88 -33.24 -7.06
CA GLN A 24 45.65 -32.81 -6.40
C GLN A 24 45.33 -31.35 -6.63
N GLN A 25 44.09 -31.06 -6.99
CA GLN A 25 43.57 -29.70 -7.08
C GLN A 25 42.49 -29.49 -5.97
N ILE A 26 42.55 -28.32 -5.34
CA ILE A 26 41.57 -27.93 -4.32
C ILE A 26 40.69 -26.81 -4.86
N VAL A 27 39.39 -27.03 -4.79
CA VAL A 27 38.37 -25.96 -4.97
C VAL A 27 37.83 -25.62 -3.58
N ARG A 28 38.00 -24.37 -3.17
CA ARG A 28 37.43 -23.85 -1.91
C ARG A 28 36.05 -23.34 -2.16
N VAL A 29 35.09 -23.78 -1.38
CA VAL A 29 33.70 -23.35 -1.41
C VAL A 29 33.35 -22.71 -0.08
N ASP A 30 32.82 -21.49 -0.11
CA ASP A 30 32.32 -20.81 1.07
C ASP A 30 30.89 -21.30 1.36
N LEU A 31 30.62 -21.68 2.61
CA LEU A 31 29.32 -22.16 3.06
C LEU A 31 28.46 -21.07 3.70
N ARG A 32 29.01 -19.85 3.82
CA ARG A 32 28.27 -18.69 4.32
C ARG A 32 27.23 -18.22 3.29
N ILE A 33 26.30 -17.41 3.75
CA ILE A 33 25.36 -16.76 2.84
C ILE A 33 26.13 -15.76 1.98
N ILE A 34 25.94 -15.89 0.69
CA ILE A 34 26.50 -15.00 -0.34
C ILE A 34 25.36 -14.11 -0.82
N THR A 35 25.60 -12.81 -0.85
CA THR A 35 24.70 -11.84 -1.45
C THR A 35 25.16 -11.55 -2.87
N MET A 36 24.23 -11.66 -3.82
CA MET A 36 24.52 -11.45 -5.23
C MET A 36 23.50 -10.47 -5.83
N ASP A 37 24.01 -9.42 -6.45
CA ASP A 37 23.15 -8.52 -7.24
C ASP A 37 22.82 -9.17 -8.59
N VAL A 38 21.51 -9.22 -8.88
CA VAL A 38 21.01 -9.61 -10.19
C VAL A 38 20.89 -8.35 -11.04
N PRO A 39 21.60 -8.27 -12.17
CA PRO A 39 21.57 -7.09 -13.01
C PRO A 39 20.16 -6.81 -13.54
N SER A 40 19.89 -5.53 -13.84
CA SER A 40 18.57 -5.10 -14.31
C SER A 40 18.17 -5.82 -15.60
N GLN A 41 16.94 -6.31 -15.60
CA GLN A 41 16.31 -7.00 -16.70
C GLN A 41 15.17 -6.18 -17.26
N ASP A 42 15.14 -6.03 -18.59
CA ASP A 42 13.96 -5.49 -19.27
C ASP A 42 12.88 -6.58 -19.33
N VAL A 43 11.74 -6.30 -18.73
CA VAL A 43 10.60 -7.22 -18.66
C VAL A 43 9.36 -6.51 -19.20
N ILE A 44 8.55 -7.26 -19.95
CA ILE A 44 7.22 -6.82 -20.35
C ILE A 44 6.23 -7.54 -19.46
N THR A 45 5.44 -6.76 -18.72
CA THR A 45 4.39 -7.28 -17.82
C THR A 45 3.19 -7.81 -18.60
N ARG A 46 2.27 -8.49 -17.90
CA ARG A 46 1.05 -9.04 -18.52
C ARG A 46 0.16 -7.96 -19.15
N ASP A 47 0.15 -6.77 -18.58
CA ASP A 47 -0.54 -5.57 -19.07
C ASP A 47 0.23 -4.79 -20.15
N ASN A 48 1.28 -5.43 -20.72
CA ASN A 48 2.09 -4.92 -21.83
C ASN A 48 2.87 -3.63 -21.51
N VAL A 49 3.30 -3.48 -20.27
CA VAL A 49 4.15 -2.38 -19.84
C VAL A 49 5.61 -2.84 -19.76
N THR A 50 6.51 -2.11 -20.40
CA THR A 50 7.95 -2.36 -20.31
C THR A 50 8.51 -1.77 -19.03
N THR A 51 9.13 -2.62 -18.21
CA THR A 51 9.76 -2.24 -16.93
C THR A 51 11.19 -2.75 -16.87
N LYS A 52 12.06 -2.04 -16.15
CA LYS A 52 13.40 -2.53 -15.78
C LYS A 52 13.39 -2.91 -14.32
N VAL A 53 13.72 -4.17 -14.05
CA VAL A 53 13.69 -4.70 -12.68
C VAL A 53 15.05 -5.27 -12.33
N ASN A 54 15.55 -4.94 -11.15
CA ASN A 54 16.73 -5.53 -10.55
C ASN A 54 16.37 -6.16 -9.19
N ALA A 55 17.16 -7.15 -8.79
CA ALA A 55 16.93 -7.88 -7.56
C ALA A 55 18.25 -8.22 -6.84
N VAL A 56 18.12 -8.63 -5.61
CA VAL A 56 19.20 -9.22 -4.83
C VAL A 56 18.84 -10.63 -4.46
N LEU A 57 19.79 -11.51 -4.61
CA LEU A 57 19.67 -12.91 -4.27
C LEU A 57 20.58 -13.25 -3.08
N TYR A 58 20.02 -13.89 -2.06
CA TYR A 58 20.75 -14.43 -0.92
C TYR A 58 20.73 -15.94 -1.00
N PHE A 59 21.90 -16.55 -1.15
CA PHE A 59 22.00 -18.00 -1.25
C PHE A 59 23.20 -18.52 -0.50
N ARG A 60 23.20 -19.79 -0.18
CA ARG A 60 24.35 -20.49 0.40
C ARG A 60 24.52 -21.86 -0.23
N VAL A 61 25.77 -22.33 -0.25
CA VAL A 61 26.05 -23.69 -0.64
C VAL A 61 25.77 -24.64 0.54
N VAL A 62 24.91 -25.63 0.34
CA VAL A 62 24.60 -26.66 1.31
C VAL A 62 25.45 -27.90 1.05
N ASP A 63 25.56 -28.28 -0.23
CA ASP A 63 26.38 -29.40 -0.66
C ASP A 63 27.49 -28.92 -1.59
N SER A 64 28.70 -28.79 -1.04
CA SER A 64 29.85 -28.35 -1.80
C SER A 64 30.32 -29.33 -2.87
N GLN A 65 29.98 -30.61 -2.74
CA GLN A 65 30.27 -31.62 -3.77
C GLN A 65 29.41 -31.36 -5.00
N LYS A 66 28.11 -31.26 -4.84
CA LYS A 66 27.19 -30.98 -5.95
C LYS A 66 27.49 -29.65 -6.62
N ALA A 67 27.80 -28.62 -5.84
CA ALA A 67 28.07 -27.28 -6.35
C ALA A 67 29.32 -27.19 -7.26
N VAL A 68 30.30 -28.08 -7.07
CA VAL A 68 31.52 -28.09 -7.87
C VAL A 68 31.53 -29.16 -8.96
N ILE A 69 30.77 -30.23 -8.80
CA ILE A 69 30.72 -31.32 -9.78
C ILE A 69 29.66 -31.07 -10.84
N ASN A 70 28.46 -30.61 -10.42
CA ASN A 70 27.33 -30.50 -11.30
C ASN A 70 27.36 -29.21 -12.14
N VAL A 71 28.07 -28.18 -11.67
CA VAL A 71 28.13 -26.87 -12.31
C VAL A 71 29.57 -26.36 -12.27
N GLU A 72 30.08 -25.86 -13.40
CA GLU A 72 31.44 -25.34 -13.51
C GLU A 72 31.61 -24.05 -12.66
N GLU A 73 30.71 -23.07 -12.84
CA GLU A 73 30.70 -21.82 -12.09
C GLU A 73 29.31 -21.60 -11.47
N TYR A 74 29.10 -22.14 -10.29
CA TYR A 74 27.79 -22.10 -9.63
C TYR A 74 27.28 -20.68 -9.35
N ILE A 75 28.18 -19.70 -9.15
CA ILE A 75 27.81 -18.29 -8.93
C ILE A 75 27.24 -17.70 -10.23
N ALA A 76 27.95 -17.86 -11.36
CA ALA A 76 27.51 -17.36 -12.67
C ALA A 76 26.22 -18.07 -13.11
N ALA A 77 26.14 -19.38 -12.95
CA ALA A 77 24.95 -20.16 -13.29
C ALA A 77 23.73 -19.72 -12.47
N THR A 78 23.89 -19.50 -11.15
CA THR A 78 22.82 -19.01 -10.27
C THR A 78 22.37 -17.61 -10.69
N SER A 79 23.30 -16.73 -11.06
CA SER A 79 22.99 -15.39 -11.58
C SER A 79 22.14 -15.47 -12.86
N GLN A 80 22.55 -16.29 -13.81
CA GLN A 80 21.84 -16.45 -15.07
C GLN A 80 20.43 -17.03 -14.87
N LEU A 81 20.33 -18.02 -13.99
CA LEU A 81 19.07 -18.62 -13.61
C LEU A 81 18.13 -17.59 -12.94
N ALA A 82 18.66 -16.79 -12.03
CA ALA A 82 17.90 -15.73 -11.38
C ALA A 82 17.36 -14.70 -12.40
N GLN A 83 18.19 -14.28 -13.38
CA GLN A 83 17.77 -13.34 -14.41
C GLN A 83 16.63 -13.90 -15.27
N THR A 84 16.73 -15.17 -15.70
CA THR A 84 15.70 -15.81 -16.52
C THR A 84 14.41 -16.07 -15.74
N THR A 85 14.53 -16.45 -14.48
CA THR A 85 13.38 -16.69 -13.59
C THR A 85 12.66 -15.37 -13.26
N LEU A 86 13.41 -14.30 -12.95
CA LEU A 86 12.84 -12.96 -12.77
C LEU A 86 12.01 -12.56 -13.98
N ARG A 87 12.60 -12.64 -15.20
CA ARG A 87 11.89 -12.30 -16.43
C ARG A 87 10.62 -13.14 -16.62
N SER A 88 10.69 -14.44 -16.35
CA SER A 88 9.56 -15.36 -16.51
C SER A 88 8.45 -15.12 -15.52
N VAL A 89 8.76 -14.87 -14.25
CA VAL A 89 7.77 -14.63 -13.20
C VAL A 89 7.13 -13.27 -13.39
N LEU A 90 7.94 -12.21 -13.51
CA LEU A 90 7.43 -10.84 -13.65
C LEU A 90 6.60 -10.64 -14.92
N GLY A 91 6.93 -11.34 -16.01
CA GLY A 91 6.14 -11.30 -17.25
C GLY A 91 4.74 -11.94 -17.14
N LYS A 92 4.45 -12.67 -16.07
CA LYS A 92 3.12 -13.27 -15.82
C LYS A 92 2.21 -12.37 -14.96
N HIS A 93 2.77 -11.36 -14.31
CA HIS A 93 2.09 -10.47 -13.40
C HIS A 93 1.81 -9.10 -14.02
N GLU A 94 0.82 -8.40 -13.48
CA GLU A 94 0.52 -7.02 -13.84
C GLU A 94 1.42 -6.04 -13.09
N LEU A 95 1.57 -4.83 -13.64
CA LEU A 95 2.40 -3.80 -13.03
C LEU A 95 1.94 -3.45 -11.60
N ASP A 96 0.64 -3.39 -11.37
CA ASP A 96 0.08 -3.11 -10.03
C ASP A 96 0.49 -4.18 -9.01
N GLU A 97 0.52 -5.46 -9.40
CA GLU A 97 0.99 -6.56 -8.54
C GLU A 97 2.49 -6.41 -8.22
N LEU A 98 3.31 -6.01 -9.22
CA LEU A 98 4.74 -5.75 -9.02
C LEU A 98 5.03 -4.63 -8.04
N LEU A 99 4.13 -3.68 -7.90
CA LEU A 99 4.27 -2.53 -7.00
C LEU A 99 3.67 -2.77 -5.62
N ALA A 100 2.51 -3.46 -5.56
CA ALA A 100 1.72 -3.65 -4.36
C ALA A 100 2.01 -4.97 -3.60
N GLU A 101 2.28 -6.07 -4.33
CA GLU A 101 2.42 -7.41 -3.75
C GLU A 101 3.85 -7.97 -3.86
N ARG A 102 4.86 -7.14 -3.58
CA ARG A 102 6.28 -7.52 -3.71
C ARG A 102 6.66 -8.75 -2.90
N ASP A 103 6.13 -8.87 -1.69
CA ASP A 103 6.47 -9.99 -0.79
C ASP A 103 6.04 -11.34 -1.36
N LYS A 104 4.88 -11.37 -2.00
CA LYS A 104 4.38 -12.57 -2.68
C LYS A 104 5.25 -12.94 -3.88
N LEU A 105 5.60 -11.95 -4.69
CA LEU A 105 6.48 -12.15 -5.85
C LEU A 105 7.88 -12.61 -5.43
N ASN A 106 8.44 -12.04 -4.37
CA ASN A 106 9.71 -12.46 -3.80
C ASN A 106 9.67 -13.94 -3.37
N ALA A 107 8.57 -14.35 -2.71
CA ALA A 107 8.37 -15.73 -2.28
C ALA A 107 8.23 -16.69 -3.48
N ASP A 108 7.47 -16.34 -4.50
CA ASP A 108 7.29 -17.15 -5.71
C ASP A 108 8.61 -17.34 -6.46
N ILE A 109 9.38 -16.25 -6.62
CA ILE A 109 10.71 -16.30 -7.26
C ILE A 109 11.66 -17.16 -6.43
N GLN A 110 11.67 -16.98 -5.11
CA GLN A 110 12.50 -17.77 -4.20
C GLN A 110 12.19 -19.27 -4.31
N GLU A 111 10.91 -19.66 -4.29
CA GLU A 111 10.50 -21.06 -4.38
C GLU A 111 10.94 -21.70 -5.70
N ILE A 112 10.78 -20.99 -6.82
CA ILE A 112 11.18 -21.48 -8.13
C ILE A 112 12.69 -21.65 -8.20
N LEU A 113 13.44 -20.63 -7.74
CA LEU A 113 14.91 -20.68 -7.74
C LEU A 113 15.45 -21.77 -6.82
N ASP A 114 14.92 -21.89 -5.59
CA ASP A 114 15.35 -22.90 -4.62
C ASP A 114 15.17 -24.31 -5.19
N ARG A 115 14.04 -24.58 -5.84
CA ARG A 115 13.77 -25.86 -6.50
C ARG A 115 14.74 -26.16 -7.65
N GLN A 116 15.10 -25.14 -8.44
CA GLN A 116 16.01 -25.34 -9.59
C GLN A 116 17.47 -25.45 -9.17
N THR A 117 17.86 -24.79 -8.06
CA THR A 117 19.25 -24.81 -7.56
C THR A 117 19.54 -25.97 -6.61
N ASP A 118 18.53 -26.71 -6.16
CA ASP A 118 18.68 -27.88 -5.26
C ASP A 118 19.55 -28.97 -5.91
N GLU A 119 19.42 -29.19 -7.21
CA GLU A 119 20.26 -30.13 -7.97
C GLU A 119 21.75 -29.75 -7.94
N TRP A 120 22.05 -28.47 -7.74
CA TRP A 120 23.43 -27.95 -7.60
C TRP A 120 23.89 -27.91 -6.15
N GLY A 121 23.04 -28.31 -5.21
CA GLY A 121 23.36 -28.25 -3.77
C GLY A 121 23.42 -26.81 -3.21
N ILE A 122 22.73 -25.89 -3.85
CA ILE A 122 22.62 -24.48 -3.46
C ILE A 122 21.21 -24.25 -2.89
N LYS A 123 21.16 -23.58 -1.76
CA LYS A 123 19.89 -23.15 -1.15
C LYS A 123 19.71 -21.66 -1.27
N VAL A 124 18.64 -21.25 -1.91
CA VAL A 124 18.22 -19.86 -1.98
C VAL A 124 17.49 -19.51 -0.69
N THR A 125 18.05 -18.58 0.07
CA THR A 125 17.50 -18.18 1.37
C THR A 125 16.47 -17.08 1.22
N ASN A 126 16.73 -16.10 0.37
CA ASN A 126 15.83 -14.97 0.13
C ASN A 126 16.08 -14.36 -1.26
N VAL A 127 15.04 -13.77 -1.83
CA VAL A 127 15.10 -12.96 -3.04
C VAL A 127 14.36 -11.66 -2.78
N GLU A 128 14.96 -10.53 -3.14
CA GLU A 128 14.36 -9.22 -2.94
C GLU A 128 14.45 -8.39 -4.22
N ILE A 129 13.32 -7.90 -4.69
CA ILE A 129 13.23 -6.95 -5.79
C ILE A 129 13.65 -5.58 -5.26
N LYS A 130 14.74 -5.00 -5.79
CA LYS A 130 15.27 -3.69 -5.39
C LYS A 130 14.44 -2.54 -5.96
N HIS A 131 14.49 -2.39 -7.27
CA HIS A 131 13.87 -1.30 -8.01
C HIS A 131 13.07 -1.83 -9.18
N VAL A 132 11.97 -1.14 -9.45
CA VAL A 132 11.13 -1.33 -10.63
C VAL A 132 11.09 0.02 -11.33
N ASP A 133 11.87 0.16 -12.39
CA ASP A 133 11.93 1.39 -13.18
C ASP A 133 10.90 1.31 -14.30
N ILE A 134 10.05 2.31 -14.38
CA ILE A 134 8.96 2.43 -15.34
C ILE A 134 9.20 3.65 -16.22
N ALA A 135 8.77 3.61 -17.47
CA ALA A 135 8.86 4.76 -18.36
C ALA A 135 8.14 5.98 -17.80
N GLU A 136 8.74 7.15 -17.89
CA GLU A 136 8.22 8.41 -17.32
C GLU A 136 6.82 8.77 -17.83
N SER A 137 6.51 8.43 -19.09
CA SER A 137 5.17 8.59 -19.65
C SER A 137 4.12 7.76 -18.91
N MET A 138 4.47 6.55 -18.49
CA MET A 138 3.59 5.65 -17.75
C MET A 138 3.41 6.13 -16.30
N ILE A 139 4.47 6.62 -15.67
CA ILE A 139 4.39 7.23 -14.32
C ILE A 139 3.37 8.36 -14.31
N ARG A 140 3.38 9.21 -15.34
CA ARG A 140 2.40 10.30 -15.48
C ARG A 140 0.97 9.77 -15.67
N ALA A 141 0.79 8.74 -16.48
CA ALA A 141 -0.53 8.14 -16.71
C ALA A 141 -1.09 7.51 -15.42
N ILE A 142 -0.27 6.76 -14.68
CA ILE A 142 -0.64 6.16 -13.39
C ILE A 142 -0.96 7.27 -12.37
N ALA A 143 -0.18 8.35 -12.32
CA ALA A 143 -0.45 9.48 -11.44
C ALA A 143 -1.81 10.14 -11.72
N GLN A 144 -2.16 10.35 -12.99
CA GLN A 144 -3.46 10.89 -13.40
C GLN A 144 -4.61 9.94 -13.04
N GLN A 145 -4.43 8.65 -13.28
CA GLN A 145 -5.43 7.63 -12.89
C GLN A 145 -5.64 7.60 -11.38
N ALA A 146 -4.55 7.61 -10.60
CA ALA A 146 -4.60 7.63 -9.14
C ALA A 146 -5.27 8.90 -8.61
N GLU A 147 -5.03 10.06 -9.22
CA GLU A 147 -5.66 11.33 -8.86
C GLU A 147 -7.16 11.31 -9.17
N ALA A 148 -7.55 10.80 -10.34
CA ALA A 148 -8.96 10.65 -10.71
C ALA A 148 -9.71 9.69 -9.77
N GLU A 149 -9.09 8.58 -9.39
CA GLU A 149 -9.68 7.62 -8.46
C GLU A 149 -9.79 8.21 -7.04
N ARG A 150 -8.78 8.95 -6.57
CA ARG A 150 -8.85 9.68 -5.29
C ARG A 150 -9.97 10.72 -5.30
N ALA A 151 -10.09 11.48 -6.40
CA ALA A 151 -11.17 12.47 -6.55
C ALA A 151 -12.56 11.80 -6.56
N ARG A 152 -12.69 10.65 -7.24
CA ARG A 152 -13.92 9.86 -7.23
C ARG A 152 -14.28 9.37 -5.82
N ARG A 153 -13.30 8.80 -5.10
CA ARG A 153 -13.49 8.34 -3.71
C ARG A 153 -13.85 9.49 -2.78
N ALA A 154 -13.18 10.64 -2.91
CA ALA A 154 -13.49 11.83 -2.12
C ALA A 154 -14.94 12.29 -2.32
N LYS A 155 -15.43 12.33 -3.57
CA LYS A 155 -16.84 12.66 -3.88
C LYS A 155 -17.84 11.68 -3.25
N VAL A 156 -17.53 10.36 -3.30
CA VAL A 156 -18.38 9.35 -2.69
C VAL A 156 -18.42 9.49 -1.16
N ILE A 157 -17.25 9.72 -0.55
CA ILE A 157 -17.15 9.92 0.90
C ILE A 157 -17.92 11.19 1.30
N HIS A 158 -17.76 12.28 0.55
CA HIS A 158 -18.48 13.54 0.81
C HIS A 158 -19.99 13.35 0.70
N ALA A 159 -20.47 12.71 -0.38
CA ALA A 159 -21.90 12.44 -0.55
C ALA A 159 -22.48 11.54 0.56
N LYS A 160 -21.74 10.52 0.99
CA LYS A 160 -22.14 9.70 2.14
C LYS A 160 -22.15 10.51 3.44
N GLY A 161 -21.17 11.38 3.64
CA GLY A 161 -21.13 12.30 4.77
C GLY A 161 -22.32 13.26 4.80
N GLU A 162 -22.67 13.86 3.66
CA GLU A 162 -23.85 14.71 3.53
C GLU A 162 -25.16 13.95 3.80
N GLN A 163 -25.27 12.73 3.28
CA GLN A 163 -26.43 11.89 3.56
C GLN A 163 -26.57 11.61 5.06
N GLN A 164 -25.49 11.15 5.71
CA GLN A 164 -25.51 10.87 7.15
C GLN A 164 -25.79 12.14 7.98
N ALA A 165 -25.19 13.27 7.59
CA ALA A 165 -25.46 14.55 8.22
C ALA A 165 -26.94 14.95 8.07
N SER A 166 -27.51 14.81 6.86
CA SER A 166 -28.92 15.13 6.59
C SER A 166 -29.87 14.24 7.38
N GLU A 167 -29.58 12.93 7.51
CA GLU A 167 -30.36 12.03 8.36
C GLU A 167 -30.32 12.45 9.83
N LYS A 168 -29.15 12.79 10.33
CA LYS A 168 -28.96 13.26 11.72
C LYS A 168 -29.61 14.62 11.97
N LEU A 169 -29.55 15.53 11.00
CA LEU A 169 -30.24 16.81 11.08
C LEU A 169 -31.75 16.64 11.06
N ALA A 170 -32.28 15.71 10.23
CA ALA A 170 -33.71 15.42 10.20
C ALA A 170 -34.19 14.77 11.54
N GLU A 171 -33.40 13.87 12.11
CA GLU A 171 -33.67 13.33 13.44
C GLU A 171 -33.67 14.43 14.53
N ALA A 172 -32.65 15.28 14.53
CA ALA A 172 -32.55 16.41 15.44
C ALA A 172 -33.70 17.39 15.28
N ALA A 173 -34.11 17.70 14.04
CA ALA A 173 -35.26 18.55 13.75
C ALA A 173 -36.58 17.97 14.27
N LYS A 174 -36.79 16.64 14.17
CA LYS A 174 -37.96 15.98 14.77
C LYS A 174 -38.02 16.12 16.28
N ILE A 175 -36.88 15.92 16.95
CA ILE A 175 -36.76 16.05 18.41
C ILE A 175 -37.00 17.50 18.84
N LEU A 176 -36.40 18.47 18.16
CA LEU A 176 -36.58 19.90 18.45
C LEU A 176 -37.96 20.43 18.11
N GLY A 177 -38.66 19.81 17.10
CA GLY A 177 -40.00 20.18 16.70
C GLY A 177 -41.08 19.74 17.71
N THR A 178 -40.75 18.85 18.64
CA THR A 178 -41.71 18.39 19.69
C THR A 178 -41.94 19.46 20.74
N GLU A 179 -40.96 20.38 20.92
CA GLU A 179 -41.05 21.46 21.91
C GLU A 179 -40.69 22.81 21.25
N SER A 180 -41.68 23.70 21.11
CA SER A 180 -41.52 25.04 20.50
C SER A 180 -40.44 25.92 21.16
N GLN A 181 -40.12 25.69 22.44
CA GLN A 181 -39.09 26.43 23.16
C GLN A 181 -37.66 25.96 22.82
N ALA A 182 -37.49 24.71 22.39
CA ALA A 182 -36.17 24.15 22.09
C ALA A 182 -35.54 24.79 20.82
N ILE A 183 -36.38 25.17 19.84
CA ILE A 183 -35.93 25.88 18.64
C ILE A 183 -35.37 27.27 19.00
N ASN A 184 -36.03 27.98 19.92
CA ASN A 184 -35.60 29.30 20.37
C ASN A 184 -34.24 29.23 21.12
N LEU A 185 -34.08 28.22 21.99
CA LEU A 185 -32.81 28.00 22.68
C LEU A 185 -31.67 27.68 21.70
N ARG A 186 -31.93 26.84 20.72
CA ARG A 186 -30.95 26.50 19.68
C ARG A 186 -30.56 27.70 18.84
N TYR A 187 -31.54 28.54 18.52
CA TYR A 187 -31.29 29.80 17.78
C TYR A 187 -30.38 30.74 18.59
N MET A 188 -30.65 30.91 19.89
CA MET A 188 -29.81 31.73 20.78
C MET A 188 -28.41 31.17 20.94
N GLU A 189 -28.23 29.85 20.97
CA GLU A 189 -26.93 29.22 21.07
C GLU A 189 -26.11 29.39 19.77
N THR A 190 -26.75 29.30 18.61
CA THR A 190 -26.14 29.55 17.31
C THR A 190 -25.69 31.01 17.20
N LEU A 191 -26.53 31.95 17.64
CA LEU A 191 -26.16 33.38 17.70
C LEU A 191 -24.97 33.65 18.61
N ARG A 192 -24.89 32.96 19.75
CA ARG A 192 -23.75 33.06 20.66
C ARG A 192 -22.46 32.56 20.03
N THR A 193 -22.52 31.44 19.32
CA THR A 193 -21.35 30.83 18.65
C THR A 193 -20.83 31.72 17.54
N ILE A 194 -21.72 32.29 16.70
CA ILE A 194 -21.34 33.20 15.62
C ILE A 194 -20.78 34.51 16.19
N GLY A 195 -21.35 35.02 17.28
CA GLY A 195 -20.91 36.26 17.90
C GLY A 195 -19.55 36.19 18.62
N THR A 196 -19.08 34.99 18.96
CA THR A 196 -17.78 34.78 19.62
C THR A 196 -16.62 34.61 18.66
N GLU A 197 -16.86 34.18 17.43
CA GLU A 197 -15.77 33.84 16.47
C GLU A 197 -15.29 34.96 15.59
N ASN A 198 -16.08 36.01 15.30
CA ASN A 198 -15.66 37.13 14.44
C ASN A 198 -16.37 38.43 14.77
N ASN A 199 -15.60 39.51 14.91
CA ASN A 199 -16.07 40.91 15.06
C ASN A 199 -16.62 41.51 13.74
N SER A 200 -17.38 40.73 12.96
CA SER A 200 -17.99 41.19 11.71
C SER A 200 -19.45 41.54 11.95
N THR A 201 -19.92 42.61 11.27
CA THR A 201 -21.34 42.95 11.29
C THR A 201 -22.15 41.84 10.61
N ILE A 202 -22.94 41.13 11.37
CA ILE A 202 -23.79 40.04 10.87
C ILE A 202 -25.21 40.62 10.69
N VAL A 203 -25.68 40.65 9.45
CA VAL A 203 -27.08 40.99 9.14
C VAL A 203 -27.91 39.72 9.31
N PHE A 204 -28.72 39.66 10.36
CA PHE A 204 -29.54 38.52 10.67
C PHE A 204 -31.00 38.75 10.27
N PRO A 205 -31.62 37.95 9.42
CA PRO A 205 -33.06 37.97 9.21
C PRO A 205 -33.76 37.40 10.45
N LEU A 206 -34.38 38.26 11.24
CA LEU A 206 -35.26 37.80 12.35
C LEU A 206 -36.55 37.20 11.77
N PRO A 207 -36.84 35.92 12.04
CA PRO A 207 -38.15 35.36 11.70
C PRO A 207 -39.25 36.13 12.47
N VAL A 208 -40.22 36.61 11.74
CA VAL A 208 -41.31 37.43 12.30
C VAL A 208 -42.12 36.70 13.38
N ASP A 209 -42.17 35.37 13.26
CA ASP A 209 -42.86 34.47 14.19
C ASP A 209 -42.29 34.54 15.63
N LEU A 210 -41.00 34.96 15.82
CA LEU A 210 -40.41 35.16 17.12
C LEU A 210 -40.92 36.44 17.80
N LEU A 211 -41.49 37.37 17.06
CA LEU A 211 -42.02 38.63 17.58
C LEU A 211 -43.49 38.54 17.97
N GLU A 212 -44.24 37.55 17.46
CA GLU A 212 -45.67 37.39 17.80
C GLU A 212 -45.98 37.34 19.26
N PRO A 213 -45.25 36.64 20.16
CA PRO A 213 -45.56 36.61 21.60
C PRO A 213 -45.40 37.96 22.28
N PHE A 214 -44.56 38.85 21.72
CA PHE A 214 -44.33 40.20 22.25
C PHE A 214 -45.34 41.20 21.73
N LEU A 215 -45.80 41.01 20.45
CA LEU A 215 -46.77 41.92 19.84
C LEU A 215 -48.22 41.64 20.34
N ASN A 216 -48.58 40.43 20.72
CA ASN A 216 -49.87 40.11 21.27
C ASN A 216 -50.11 40.54 22.73
N LYS A 217 -49.05 40.95 23.48
CA LYS A 217 -49.20 41.51 24.84
C LYS A 217 -49.59 42.97 24.88
N THR A 218 -49.67 43.65 23.73
CA THR A 218 -49.97 45.11 23.65
C THR A 218 -51.38 45.40 23.15
N LYS A 219 -52.26 44.41 22.99
CA LYS A 219 -53.69 44.68 22.72
C LYS A 219 -54.39 44.95 24.05
N PRO A 220 -54.87 46.19 24.34
CA PRO A 220 -55.65 46.46 25.53
C PRO A 220 -57.00 45.71 25.44
N ALA A 221 -57.41 45.13 26.56
CA ALA A 221 -58.69 44.49 26.76
C ALA A 221 -59.81 45.46 26.35
N LYS A 222 -60.59 45.12 25.34
CA LYS A 222 -61.82 45.84 24.96
C LYS A 222 -62.85 45.64 26.08
N LYS A 223 -63.15 46.75 26.80
CA LYS A 223 -64.24 46.79 27.75
C LYS A 223 -65.54 46.51 27.03
N ASP A 224 -66.21 45.47 27.45
CA ASP A 224 -67.61 45.22 27.20
C ASP A 224 -68.40 46.25 28.01
N SER A 225 -68.98 47.24 27.31
CA SER A 225 -70.02 48.10 27.88
C SER A 225 -71.34 47.48 27.42
N GLY A 226 -72.03 46.83 28.36
CA GLY A 226 -73.41 46.54 28.24
C GLY A 226 -74.19 47.83 28.04
N ASP A 227 -75.17 47.73 27.23
CA ASP A 227 -76.38 48.60 27.31
C ASP A 227 -77.59 47.75 27.12
N GLU A 228 -78.38 47.78 28.18
CA GLU A 228 -79.82 47.44 28.23
C GLU A 228 -80.59 48.42 27.36
N ASN A 229 -81.65 47.94 26.80
CA ASN A 229 -83.02 48.49 26.62
C ASN A 229 -83.62 48.17 25.27
N GLU A 230 -84.67 47.63 25.38
CA GLU A 230 -86.07 47.53 25.05
C GLU A 230 -86.47 46.33 24.19
#